data_93d47742ed64adaa5b840b9bf3ca5291
#
_entry.id   93d47742ed64adaa5b840b9bf3ca5291
#
_cell.length_a   1.000
_cell.length_b   1.000
_cell.length_c   1.000
_cell.angle_alpha   90.00
_cell.angle_beta   90.00
_cell.angle_gamma   90.00
#
_symmetry.space_group_name_H-M   'P 1'
#
loop_
_entity.id
_entity.type
_entity.pdbx_description
1 polymer ?
#
loop_
_entity_poly.entity_id
_entity_poly.type
_entity_poly.pdbx_seq_one_letter_code
_entity_poly.pdbx_strand_id
1 'polypeptide(L)'
;MHTRLLGVIFVSLLLPAAQATSNTLSPSAKQPVAQAKTTSPQEKVVYHVNDSALARAALRNIDNHLAASPDAKLVVVTHGKGIDFLLNDAKDDKGAYAPQVAGLKEKGVEFRVCRNTLKSRNLGDDAVILEAQVVPSGVAEIGKLQAKEGFVYLKP
;
A
#
# COMPACT_ATOMS: atom_id res chain seq x y z
N MET A 1 23.13 -53.80 70.85
CA MET A 1 23.35 -55.14 70.30
C MET A 1 23.60 -54.95 68.83
N HIS A 2 24.83 -54.95 68.46
CA HIS A 2 25.66 -55.91 67.77
C HIS A 2 24.91 -56.51 66.53
N THR A 3 25.36 -56.25 65.30
CA THR A 3 26.20 -57.22 64.57
C THR A 3 26.67 -56.58 63.25
N ARG A 4 27.97 -56.58 63.03
CA ARG A 4 28.72 -56.31 61.82
C ARG A 4 28.58 -57.53 60.89
N LEU A 5 28.55 -57.35 59.58
CA LEU A 5 29.09 -58.33 58.67
C LEU A 5 29.77 -57.65 57.48
N LEU A 6 31.02 -57.98 57.31
CA LEU A 6 31.88 -57.73 56.14
C LEU A 6 31.44 -58.64 54.96
N GLY A 7 31.70 -58.17 53.75
CA GLY A 7 31.55 -59.06 52.58
C GLY A 7 31.99 -58.42 51.29
N VAL A 8 33.27 -58.44 51.03
CA VAL A 8 33.95 -58.87 49.79
C VAL A 8 33.79 -58.03 48.54
N ILE A 9 34.88 -57.38 48.18
CA ILE A 9 35.21 -56.69 46.93
C ILE A 9 35.44 -57.74 45.83
N PHE A 10 34.72 -57.68 44.73
CA PHE A 10 35.08 -58.27 43.45
C PHE A 10 35.41 -57.16 42.44
N VAL A 11 36.68 -56.99 42.15
CA VAL A 11 37.19 -56.19 41.04
C VAL A 11 37.17 -57.08 39.80
N SER A 12 36.26 -56.80 38.91
CA SER A 12 36.30 -57.30 37.55
C SER A 12 36.74 -56.29 36.58
N LEU A 13 37.95 -56.46 36.10
CA LEU A 13 38.61 -55.68 35.03
C LEU A 13 38.01 -56.15 33.71
N LEU A 14 37.20 -55.23 33.01
CA LEU A 14 36.76 -55.46 31.66
C LEU A 14 37.30 -54.32 30.75
N LEU A 15 38.08 -54.72 29.74
CA LEU A 15 38.63 -53.90 28.69
C LEU A 15 37.51 -53.23 27.90
N PRO A 16 37.68 -51.98 27.45
CA PRO A 16 36.74 -51.34 26.51
C PRO A 16 37.05 -51.84 25.09
N ALA A 17 36.04 -52.45 24.43
CA ALA A 17 36.02 -52.68 23.01
C ALA A 17 35.81 -51.35 22.28
N ALA A 18 36.76 -50.97 21.44
CA ALA A 18 36.65 -49.84 20.54
C ALA A 18 35.53 -50.10 19.51
N GLN A 19 34.41 -49.41 19.62
CA GLN A 19 33.41 -49.37 18.57
C GLN A 19 33.73 -48.20 17.64
N ALA A 20 34.11 -48.53 16.41
CA ALA A 20 34.22 -47.62 15.31
C ALA A 20 32.81 -47.13 14.94
N THR A 21 32.48 -45.87 15.29
CA THR A 21 31.26 -45.20 14.80
C THR A 21 31.50 -44.73 13.37
N SER A 22 30.95 -45.46 12.42
CA SER A 22 30.82 -45.00 11.03
C SER A 22 29.88 -43.81 10.98
N ASN A 23 30.44 -42.61 10.76
CA ASN A 23 29.72 -41.39 10.52
C ASN A 23 29.08 -41.44 9.11
N THR A 24 27.88 -41.97 8.99
CA THR A 24 27.03 -41.80 7.80
C THR A 24 26.56 -40.36 7.73
N LEU A 25 27.19 -39.57 6.84
CA LEU A 25 26.70 -38.27 6.44
C LEU A 25 25.31 -38.44 5.82
N SER A 26 24.28 -38.08 6.58
CA SER A 26 22.92 -37.96 6.09
C SER A 26 22.85 -36.75 5.17
N PRO A 27 22.33 -36.86 3.93
CA PRO A 27 22.18 -35.69 3.07
C PRO A 27 21.17 -34.76 3.70
N SER A 28 21.61 -33.53 4.02
CA SER A 28 20.80 -32.43 4.49
C SER A 28 19.67 -32.17 3.49
N ALA A 29 18.47 -32.59 3.82
CA ALA A 29 17.27 -32.23 3.09
C ALA A 29 17.14 -30.72 3.15
N LYS A 30 17.34 -30.04 2.01
CA LYS A 30 16.96 -28.64 1.82
C LYS A 30 15.48 -28.49 2.12
N GLN A 31 15.15 -28.08 3.32
CA GLN A 31 13.80 -27.60 3.62
C GLN A 31 13.52 -26.38 2.75
N PRO A 32 12.40 -26.34 2.01
CA PRO A 32 11.99 -25.13 1.34
C PRO A 32 11.72 -24.07 2.41
N VAL A 33 12.58 -23.07 2.48
CA VAL A 33 12.32 -21.86 3.27
C VAL A 33 11.07 -21.24 2.66
N ALA A 34 9.94 -21.41 3.32
CA ALA A 34 8.74 -20.65 2.99
C ALA A 34 9.11 -19.18 3.15
N GLN A 35 9.35 -18.50 2.02
CA GLN A 35 9.49 -17.05 2.00
C GLN A 35 8.16 -16.49 2.50
N ALA A 36 8.12 -16.10 3.77
CA ALA A 36 7.06 -15.25 4.28
C ALA A 36 7.06 -14.00 3.37
N LYS A 37 6.01 -13.84 2.55
CA LYS A 37 5.76 -12.58 1.85
C LYS A 37 5.65 -11.52 2.95
N THR A 38 6.72 -10.78 3.17
CA THR A 38 6.66 -9.51 3.90
C THR A 38 5.83 -8.59 3.02
N THR A 39 4.53 -8.53 3.28
CA THR A 39 3.65 -7.53 2.69
C THR A 39 4.10 -6.19 3.26
N SER A 40 4.93 -5.48 2.50
CA SER A 40 5.18 -4.06 2.76
C SER A 40 3.83 -3.35 2.85
N PRO A 41 3.66 -2.38 3.78
CA PRO A 41 2.41 -1.62 3.86
C PRO A 41 2.08 -1.06 2.48
N GLN A 42 0.81 -1.18 2.06
CA GLN A 42 0.36 -0.63 0.79
C GLN A 42 0.66 0.86 0.74
N GLU A 43 1.32 1.30 -0.31
CA GLU A 43 1.56 2.72 -0.57
C GLU A 43 0.22 3.45 -0.79
N LYS A 44 0.00 4.54 -0.04
CA LYS A 44 -1.23 5.35 -0.11
C LYS A 44 -0.85 6.81 -0.33
N VAL A 45 -1.31 7.41 -1.41
CA VAL A 45 -0.96 8.79 -1.75
C VAL A 45 -2.20 9.59 -2.09
N VAL A 46 -2.33 10.78 -1.48
CA VAL A 46 -3.32 11.78 -1.87
C VAL A 46 -2.66 12.87 -2.74
N TYR A 47 -3.07 12.92 -3.98
CA TYR A 47 -2.72 13.99 -4.91
C TYR A 47 -3.67 15.18 -4.73
N HIS A 48 -3.12 16.34 -4.41
CA HIS A 48 -3.89 17.55 -4.22
C HIS A 48 -3.80 18.47 -5.45
N VAL A 49 -4.90 18.64 -6.16
CA VAL A 49 -4.98 19.53 -7.33
C VAL A 49 -5.90 20.69 -7.00
N ASN A 50 -5.35 21.89 -6.81
CA ASN A 50 -6.11 23.11 -6.52
C ASN A 50 -6.10 24.13 -7.68
N ASP A 51 -5.43 23.79 -8.78
CA ASP A 51 -5.39 24.57 -10.02
C ASP A 51 -5.46 23.63 -11.23
N SER A 52 -6.44 23.86 -12.11
CA SER A 52 -6.64 23.07 -13.32
C SER A 52 -5.52 23.22 -14.36
N ALA A 53 -4.74 24.29 -14.29
CA ALA A 53 -3.56 24.44 -15.14
C ALA A 53 -2.54 23.31 -14.94
N LEU A 54 -2.55 22.69 -13.77
CA LEU A 54 -1.70 21.53 -13.43
C LEU A 54 -2.36 20.17 -13.73
N ALA A 55 -3.64 20.15 -14.16
CA ALA A 55 -4.40 18.90 -14.29
C ALA A 55 -3.73 17.87 -15.19
N ARG A 56 -3.27 18.26 -16.40
CA ARG A 56 -2.58 17.33 -17.32
C ARG A 56 -1.28 16.79 -16.75
N ALA A 57 -0.53 17.63 -16.04
CA ALA A 57 0.70 17.19 -15.37
C ALA A 57 0.38 16.20 -14.23
N ALA A 58 -0.64 16.51 -13.43
CA ALA A 58 -1.12 15.65 -12.36
C ALA A 58 -1.56 14.28 -12.87
N LEU A 59 -2.43 14.23 -13.88
CA LEU A 59 -2.93 12.98 -14.46
C LEU A 59 -1.80 12.14 -15.05
N ARG A 60 -0.82 12.75 -15.71
CA ARG A 60 0.37 12.04 -16.19
C ARG A 60 1.26 11.52 -15.07
N ASN A 61 1.46 12.31 -14.00
CA ASN A 61 2.23 11.89 -12.84
C ASN A 61 1.58 10.71 -12.11
N ILE A 62 0.24 10.69 -12.02
CA ILE A 62 -0.54 9.59 -11.44
C ILE A 62 -0.38 8.32 -12.27
N ASP A 63 -0.43 8.43 -13.60
CA ASP A 63 -0.23 7.28 -14.50
C ASP A 63 1.19 6.71 -14.38
N ASN A 64 2.21 7.58 -14.36
CA ASN A 64 3.59 7.18 -14.12
C ASN A 64 3.80 6.55 -12.74
N HIS A 65 3.09 7.06 -11.72
CA HIS A 65 3.14 6.50 -10.37
C HIS A 65 2.61 5.07 -10.35
N LEU A 66 1.44 4.83 -10.94
CA LEU A 66 0.89 3.47 -11.04
C LEU A 66 1.76 2.53 -11.88
N ALA A 67 2.45 3.04 -12.90
CA ALA A 67 3.40 2.23 -13.68
C ALA A 67 4.60 1.78 -12.83
N ALA A 68 5.06 2.62 -11.88
CA ALA A 68 6.15 2.31 -10.97
C ALA A 68 5.70 1.51 -9.72
N SER A 69 4.50 1.78 -9.23
CA SER A 69 3.90 1.16 -8.02
C SER A 69 2.46 0.70 -8.32
N PRO A 70 2.27 -0.45 -9.01
CA PRO A 70 0.96 -0.88 -9.46
C PRO A 70 -0.07 -1.12 -8.34
N ASP A 71 0.39 -1.43 -7.14
CA ASP A 71 -0.44 -1.70 -5.96
C ASP A 71 -0.72 -0.44 -5.13
N ALA A 72 -0.22 0.74 -5.55
CA ALA A 72 -0.43 1.97 -4.82
C ALA A 72 -1.92 2.39 -4.81
N LYS A 73 -2.42 2.81 -3.65
CA LYS A 73 -3.76 3.41 -3.53
C LYS A 73 -3.65 4.91 -3.73
N LEU A 74 -4.17 5.42 -4.85
CA LEU A 74 -4.10 6.82 -5.22
C LEU A 74 -5.47 7.49 -5.12
N VAL A 75 -5.52 8.63 -4.44
CA VAL A 75 -6.72 9.47 -4.32
C VAL A 75 -6.37 10.87 -4.80
N VAL A 76 -7.14 11.41 -5.73
CA VAL A 76 -7.01 12.79 -6.21
C VAL A 76 -8.09 13.63 -5.53
N VAL A 77 -7.69 14.66 -4.79
CA VAL A 77 -8.62 15.59 -4.15
C VAL A 77 -8.47 16.96 -4.79
N THR A 78 -9.59 17.52 -5.23
CA THR A 78 -9.64 18.81 -5.91
C THR A 78 -10.48 19.83 -5.16
N HIS A 79 -10.06 21.07 -5.17
CA HIS A 79 -10.83 22.24 -4.73
C HIS A 79 -10.37 23.51 -5.45
N GLY A 80 -11.03 24.64 -5.24
CA GLY A 80 -10.70 25.89 -5.91
C GLY A 80 -10.81 25.71 -7.45
N LYS A 81 -9.86 26.24 -8.19
CA LYS A 81 -9.80 26.07 -9.66
C LYS A 81 -9.50 24.62 -10.06
N GLY A 82 -8.96 23.82 -9.17
CA GLY A 82 -8.61 22.45 -9.45
C GLY A 82 -9.79 21.53 -9.74
N ILE A 83 -11.04 21.94 -9.49
CA ILE A 83 -12.21 21.13 -9.86
C ILE A 83 -12.52 21.18 -11.36
N ASP A 84 -12.02 22.19 -12.09
CA ASP A 84 -12.47 22.49 -13.46
C ASP A 84 -12.29 21.33 -14.43
N PHE A 85 -11.22 20.54 -14.31
CA PHE A 85 -10.98 19.40 -15.19
C PHE A 85 -11.87 18.18 -14.89
N LEU A 86 -12.60 18.20 -13.76
CA LEU A 86 -13.56 17.16 -13.35
C LEU A 86 -15.02 17.60 -13.55
N LEU A 87 -15.27 18.75 -14.17
CA LEU A 87 -16.60 19.17 -14.57
C LEU A 87 -16.98 18.51 -15.90
N ASN A 88 -18.29 18.37 -16.13
CA ASN A 88 -18.82 17.87 -17.40
C ASN A 88 -18.27 18.72 -18.57
N ASP A 89 -17.97 18.07 -19.69
CA ASP A 89 -17.45 18.69 -20.91
C ASP A 89 -16.11 19.45 -20.77
N ALA A 90 -15.41 19.27 -19.65
CA ALA A 90 -14.11 19.91 -19.39
C ALA A 90 -13.07 19.48 -20.44
N LYS A 91 -12.41 20.47 -21.05
CA LYS A 91 -11.38 20.27 -22.08
C LYS A 91 -10.35 21.38 -22.08
N ASP A 92 -9.20 21.10 -22.66
CA ASP A 92 -8.15 22.05 -22.97
C ASP A 92 -7.73 21.93 -24.46
N ASP A 93 -6.60 22.52 -24.83
CA ASP A 93 -6.01 22.42 -26.18
C ASP A 93 -5.66 20.99 -26.61
N LYS A 94 -5.50 20.07 -25.66
CA LYS A 94 -5.21 18.63 -25.88
C LYS A 94 -6.47 17.77 -25.93
N GLY A 95 -7.65 18.33 -25.72
CA GLY A 95 -8.94 17.64 -25.77
C GLY A 95 -9.60 17.46 -24.41
N ALA A 96 -10.65 16.63 -24.37
CA ALA A 96 -11.43 16.37 -23.17
C ALA A 96 -10.59 15.68 -22.07
N TYR A 97 -10.92 16.00 -20.80
CA TYR A 97 -10.28 15.32 -19.65
C TYR A 97 -10.93 13.99 -19.31
N ALA A 98 -12.23 13.84 -19.55
CA ALA A 98 -13.01 12.68 -19.15
C ALA A 98 -12.39 11.32 -19.58
N PRO A 99 -11.90 11.11 -20.82
CA PRO A 99 -11.31 9.83 -21.20
C PRO A 99 -10.06 9.48 -20.38
N GLN A 100 -9.21 10.45 -20.05
CA GLN A 100 -8.02 10.22 -19.27
C GLN A 100 -8.37 9.92 -17.81
N VAL A 101 -9.36 10.63 -17.25
CA VAL A 101 -9.86 10.40 -15.89
C VAL A 101 -10.49 9.02 -15.79
N ALA A 102 -11.33 8.61 -16.77
CA ALA A 102 -11.95 7.30 -16.83
C ALA A 102 -10.89 6.17 -16.85
N GLY A 103 -9.87 6.29 -17.71
CA GLY A 103 -8.79 5.31 -17.77
C GLY A 103 -8.01 5.18 -16.45
N LEU A 104 -7.80 6.25 -15.71
CA LEU A 104 -7.18 6.20 -14.38
C LEU A 104 -8.15 5.63 -13.33
N LYS A 105 -9.44 5.93 -13.43
CA LYS A 105 -10.48 5.34 -12.56
C LYS A 105 -10.53 3.82 -12.72
N GLU A 106 -10.45 3.31 -13.93
CA GLU A 106 -10.36 1.87 -14.21
C GLU A 106 -9.12 1.21 -13.59
N LYS A 107 -8.03 1.96 -13.46
CA LYS A 107 -6.81 1.55 -12.75
C LYS A 107 -6.91 1.67 -11.21
N GLY A 108 -8.07 2.07 -10.68
CA GLY A 108 -8.34 2.14 -9.25
C GLY A 108 -8.06 3.51 -8.61
N VAL A 109 -7.76 4.55 -9.41
CA VAL A 109 -7.63 5.93 -8.88
C VAL A 109 -8.99 6.48 -8.47
N GLU A 110 -9.06 7.08 -7.28
CA GLU A 110 -10.26 7.76 -6.81
C GLU A 110 -10.14 9.28 -7.05
N PHE A 111 -11.16 9.88 -7.63
CA PHE A 111 -11.25 11.33 -7.82
C PHE A 111 -12.31 11.92 -6.89
N ARG A 112 -11.95 12.96 -6.12
CA ARG A 112 -12.82 13.60 -5.12
C ARG A 112 -12.88 15.10 -5.33
N VAL A 113 -14.10 15.64 -5.47
CA VAL A 113 -14.39 17.05 -5.74
C VAL A 113 -14.98 17.73 -4.52
N CYS A 114 -14.47 18.90 -4.17
CA CYS A 114 -14.93 19.69 -3.04
C CYS A 114 -16.31 20.32 -3.28
N ARG A 115 -17.35 19.91 -2.51
CA ARG A 115 -18.70 20.47 -2.57
C ARG A 115 -18.73 21.97 -2.19
N ASN A 116 -17.90 22.39 -1.25
CA ASN A 116 -17.84 23.81 -0.90
C ASN A 116 -17.41 24.68 -2.10
N THR A 117 -16.51 24.17 -2.95
CA THR A 117 -16.12 24.85 -4.18
C THR A 117 -17.27 24.87 -5.19
N LEU A 118 -17.99 23.76 -5.38
CA LEU A 118 -19.17 23.72 -6.24
C LEU A 118 -20.20 24.77 -5.79
N LYS A 119 -20.56 24.77 -4.50
CA LYS A 119 -21.51 25.73 -3.92
C LYS A 119 -21.08 27.18 -4.12
N SER A 120 -19.79 27.49 -3.92
CA SER A 120 -19.28 28.88 -4.12
C SER A 120 -19.36 29.37 -5.57
N ARG A 121 -19.57 28.43 -6.50
CA ARG A 121 -19.71 28.70 -7.94
C ARG A 121 -21.16 28.50 -8.45
N ASN A 122 -22.11 28.27 -7.54
CA ASN A 122 -23.51 27.96 -7.87
C ASN A 122 -23.64 26.72 -8.77
N LEU A 123 -22.77 25.72 -8.57
CA LEU A 123 -22.81 24.42 -9.27
C LEU A 123 -23.42 23.35 -8.36
N GLY A 124 -24.22 22.45 -8.94
CA GLY A 124 -24.71 21.25 -8.31
C GLY A 124 -23.69 20.10 -8.38
N ASP A 125 -23.98 19.00 -7.67
CA ASP A 125 -23.15 17.79 -7.74
C ASP A 125 -23.22 17.14 -9.15
N ASP A 126 -24.30 17.38 -9.89
CA ASP A 126 -24.52 16.93 -11.26
C ASP A 126 -23.63 17.63 -12.31
N ALA A 127 -22.95 18.70 -11.93
CA ALA A 127 -21.95 19.34 -12.76
C ALA A 127 -20.65 18.55 -12.87
N VAL A 128 -20.46 17.51 -12.05
CA VAL A 128 -19.24 16.72 -11.95
C VAL A 128 -19.36 15.42 -12.78
N ILE A 129 -18.29 15.03 -13.46
CA ILE A 129 -18.26 13.76 -14.22
C ILE A 129 -18.50 12.54 -13.32
N LEU A 130 -19.04 11.47 -13.87
CA LEU A 130 -19.43 10.25 -13.14
C LEU A 130 -18.26 9.54 -12.46
N GLU A 131 -17.05 9.70 -12.96
CA GLU A 131 -15.83 9.10 -12.45
C GLU A 131 -15.37 9.70 -11.11
N ALA A 132 -15.89 10.90 -10.78
CA ALA A 132 -15.49 11.61 -9.58
C ALA A 132 -16.61 11.65 -8.52
N GLN A 133 -16.21 11.55 -7.27
CA GLN A 133 -17.09 11.63 -6.10
C GLN A 133 -17.07 13.02 -5.49
N VAL A 134 -18.23 13.57 -5.15
CA VAL A 134 -18.32 14.84 -4.42
C VAL A 134 -18.17 14.59 -2.92
N VAL A 135 -17.21 15.28 -2.29
CA VAL A 135 -16.96 15.24 -0.84
C VAL A 135 -17.33 16.60 -0.20
N PRO A 136 -17.77 16.64 1.07
CA PRO A 136 -18.21 17.88 1.70
C PRO A 136 -17.18 19.02 1.64
N SER A 137 -15.90 18.70 1.88
CA SER A 137 -14.80 19.68 1.88
C SER A 137 -13.51 19.00 1.43
N GLY A 138 -12.89 19.50 0.36
CA GLY A 138 -11.62 18.95 -0.15
C GLY A 138 -10.48 19.04 0.85
N VAL A 139 -10.34 20.17 1.55
CA VAL A 139 -9.27 20.33 2.56
C VAL A 139 -9.47 19.42 3.78
N ALA A 140 -10.71 19.23 4.21
CA ALA A 140 -11.01 18.29 5.31
C ALA A 140 -10.77 16.84 4.87
N GLU A 141 -11.08 16.52 3.61
CA GLU A 141 -10.82 15.19 3.04
C GLU A 141 -9.33 14.87 2.97
N ILE A 142 -8.50 15.81 2.53
CA ILE A 142 -7.04 15.65 2.55
C ILE A 142 -6.54 15.42 3.97
N GLY A 143 -7.01 16.22 4.94
CA GLY A 143 -6.64 16.06 6.34
C GLY A 143 -7.05 14.69 6.91
N LYS A 144 -8.26 14.22 6.58
CA LYS A 144 -8.76 12.90 6.99
C LYS A 144 -7.92 11.76 6.41
N LEU A 145 -7.63 11.80 5.11
CA LEU A 145 -6.81 10.82 4.42
C LEU A 145 -5.44 10.69 5.08
N GLN A 146 -4.79 11.81 5.38
CA GLN A 146 -3.49 11.80 6.03
C GLN A 146 -3.56 11.32 7.49
N ALA A 147 -4.41 11.95 8.31
CA ALA A 147 -4.41 11.75 9.75
C ALA A 147 -5.04 10.43 10.20
N LYS A 148 -6.00 9.88 9.44
CA LYS A 148 -6.78 8.70 9.83
C LYS A 148 -6.54 7.47 8.97
N GLU A 149 -6.13 7.68 7.72
CA GLU A 149 -6.01 6.59 6.75
C GLU A 149 -4.55 6.35 6.30
N GLY A 150 -3.60 7.18 6.77
CA GLY A 150 -2.17 6.99 6.53
C GLY A 150 -1.72 7.33 5.10
N PHE A 151 -2.43 8.23 4.41
CA PHE A 151 -2.00 8.71 3.09
C PHE A 151 -0.86 9.72 3.19
N VAL A 152 0.12 9.59 2.30
CA VAL A 152 1.14 10.60 2.08
C VAL A 152 0.59 11.68 1.16
N TYR A 153 0.85 12.94 1.48
CA TYR A 153 0.42 14.09 0.69
C TYR A 153 1.40 14.38 -0.45
N LEU A 154 0.88 14.58 -1.64
CA LEU A 154 1.63 15.02 -2.81
C LEU A 154 0.89 16.13 -3.56
N LYS A 155 1.62 17.20 -3.86
CA LYS A 155 1.16 18.29 -4.73
C LYS A 155 1.94 18.23 -6.04
N PRO A 156 1.25 18.00 -7.19
CA PRO A 156 1.89 17.94 -8.50
C PRO A 156 2.39 19.29 -8.97
#